data_eefe93911d998f3ab27874121f913b63
#
_entry.id   eefe93911d998f3ab27874121f913b63
#
_cell.length_a   1.000
_cell.length_b   1.000
_cell.length_c   1.000
_cell.angle_alpha   90.00
_cell.angle_beta   90.00
_cell.angle_gamma   90.00
#
_symmetry.space_group_name_H-M   'P 1'
#
loop_
_entity.id
_entity.type
_entity.pdbx_description
1 polymer ?
#
loop_
_entity_poly.entity_id
_entity_poly.type
_entity_poly.pdbx_seq_one_letter_code
_entity_poly.pdbx_strand_id
1 'polypeptide(L)'
;MKRLLLAVLVLLSTGLLRAQTEYVTAETPVPSHPRILLLKGEEKALKKQINADPYWKEIHTELLLEADRIVELPVNQRIKIGKRLLHVSRENLRRVFDLSYAYRMTGQKKYALRAEQEMLAAAAFSDPKVPYQF
;
A
#
# COMPACT_ATOMS: atom_id res chain seq x y z
N MET A 1 38.30 41.71 -6.02
CA MET A 1 37.49 40.77 -6.82
C MET A 1 37.78 39.31 -6.48
N LYS A 2 39.01 38.79 -6.47
CA LYS A 2 39.31 37.36 -6.15
C LYS A 2 38.84 36.91 -4.77
N ARG A 3 38.89 37.76 -3.74
CA ARG A 3 38.44 37.41 -2.36
C ARG A 3 36.91 37.33 -2.24
N LEU A 4 36.19 38.11 -3.03
CA LEU A 4 34.71 38.07 -3.08
C LEU A 4 34.21 36.80 -3.77
N LEU A 5 34.88 36.36 -4.84
CA LEU A 5 34.57 35.12 -5.56
C LEU A 5 34.80 33.88 -4.70
N LEU A 6 35.87 33.87 -3.88
CA LEU A 6 36.15 32.78 -2.94
C LEU A 6 35.07 32.68 -1.84
N ALA A 7 34.62 33.81 -1.31
CA ALA A 7 33.57 33.83 -0.29
C ALA A 7 32.23 33.31 -0.84
N VAL A 8 31.85 33.65 -2.08
CA VAL A 8 30.65 33.15 -2.74
C VAL A 8 30.75 31.66 -3.02
N LEU A 9 31.93 31.16 -3.42
CA LEU A 9 32.12 29.72 -3.66
C LEU A 9 32.02 28.89 -2.38
N VAL A 10 32.51 29.40 -1.24
CA VAL A 10 32.39 28.74 0.07
C VAL A 10 30.94 28.73 0.56
N LEU A 11 30.19 29.82 0.34
CA LEU A 11 28.76 29.88 0.69
C LEU A 11 27.89 28.93 -0.14
N LEU A 12 28.22 28.76 -1.42
CA LEU A 12 27.53 27.79 -2.31
C LEU A 12 27.84 26.34 -1.92
N SER A 13 29.07 26.04 -1.48
CA SER A 13 29.44 24.68 -1.06
C SER A 13 28.77 24.26 0.26
N THR A 14 28.57 25.19 1.19
CA THR A 14 27.86 24.90 2.46
C THR A 14 26.35 24.69 2.28
N GLY A 15 25.74 25.30 1.26
CA GLY A 15 24.33 25.08 0.89
C GLY A 15 24.06 23.69 0.29
N LEU A 16 25.02 23.16 -0.48
CA LEU A 16 24.91 21.85 -1.11
C LEU A 16 25.11 20.68 -0.13
N LEU A 17 25.86 20.88 0.96
CA LEU A 17 26.06 19.86 1.99
C LEU A 17 24.84 19.66 2.92
N ARG A 18 23.93 20.62 3.00
CA ARG A 18 22.69 20.48 3.81
C ARG A 18 21.59 19.69 3.14
N ALA A 19 21.65 19.49 1.83
CA ALA A 19 20.61 18.76 1.08
C ALA A 19 20.72 17.22 1.17
N GLN A 20 21.74 16.67 1.82
CA GLN A 20 22.01 15.22 1.82
C GLN A 20 21.88 14.53 3.19
N THR A 21 21.42 15.19 4.23
CA THR A 21 21.39 14.60 5.59
C THR A 21 20.02 14.61 6.25
N GLU A 22 18.94 14.61 5.49
CA GLU A 22 17.66 14.16 6.04
C GLU A 22 17.53 12.63 5.90
N TYR A 23 18.51 11.90 6.45
CA TYR A 23 18.26 10.50 6.80
C TYR A 23 17.26 10.50 7.95
N VAL A 24 16.16 9.74 7.78
CA VAL A 24 15.22 9.43 8.85
C VAL A 24 16.02 8.97 10.06
N THR A 25 16.24 9.86 11.01
CA THR A 25 16.89 9.52 12.28
C THR A 25 15.94 8.61 13.04
N ALA A 26 16.47 7.68 13.83
CA ALA A 26 15.69 6.75 14.67
C ALA A 26 14.68 7.43 15.60
N GLU A 27 14.72 8.75 15.72
CA GLU A 27 13.86 9.60 16.55
C GLU A 27 12.59 10.11 15.82
N THR A 28 12.42 9.82 14.50
CA THR A 28 11.17 10.21 13.82
C THR A 28 10.04 9.37 14.41
N PRO A 29 9.03 10.00 15.05
CA PRO A 29 7.95 9.24 15.67
C PRO A 29 7.22 8.42 14.60
N VAL A 30 7.21 7.11 14.78
CA VAL A 30 6.52 6.20 13.87
C VAL A 30 5.01 6.41 14.03
N PRO A 31 4.26 6.75 12.98
CA PRO A 31 2.82 6.94 13.07
C PRO A 31 2.11 5.70 13.64
N SER A 32 1.01 5.90 14.36
CA SER A 32 0.18 4.80 14.84
C SER A 32 -0.46 4.04 13.66
N HIS A 33 -0.72 2.76 13.88
CA HIS A 33 -1.43 1.96 12.86
C HIS A 33 -2.87 2.45 12.62
N PRO A 34 -3.39 2.33 11.38
CA PRO A 34 -2.71 1.89 10.16
C PRO A 34 -1.76 2.95 9.61
N ARG A 35 -0.61 2.55 9.05
CA ARG A 35 0.46 3.46 8.58
C ARG A 35 1.05 3.12 7.23
N ILE A 36 0.48 2.15 6.54
CA ILE A 36 0.89 1.77 5.18
C ILE A 36 -0.17 2.29 4.21
N LEU A 37 0.26 3.05 3.17
CA LEU A 37 -0.52 3.62 2.09
C LEU A 37 -1.55 4.69 2.52
N LEU A 38 -2.33 4.45 3.56
CA LEU A 38 -3.34 5.36 4.06
C LEU A 38 -3.23 5.42 5.60
N LEU A 39 -2.83 6.56 6.14
CA LEU A 39 -2.66 6.75 7.58
C LEU A 39 -4.02 6.83 8.29
N LYS A 40 -3.99 6.66 9.61
CA LYS A 40 -5.19 6.80 10.44
C LYS A 40 -5.75 8.20 10.35
N GLY A 41 -7.01 8.32 9.93
CA GLY A 41 -7.73 9.59 9.85
C GLY A 41 -7.68 10.27 8.48
N GLU A 42 -6.84 9.80 7.55
CA GLU A 42 -6.76 10.35 6.19
C GLU A 42 -7.99 10.03 5.33
N GLU A 43 -8.82 9.07 5.76
CA GLU A 43 -10.06 8.70 5.08
C GLU A 43 -10.99 9.90 4.85
N LYS A 44 -11.01 10.86 5.78
CA LYS A 44 -11.83 12.08 5.64
C LYS A 44 -11.34 12.96 4.50
N ALA A 45 -10.02 13.15 4.39
CA ALA A 45 -9.42 13.94 3.32
C ALA A 45 -9.65 13.26 1.96
N LEU A 46 -9.45 11.95 1.88
CA LEU A 46 -9.68 11.18 0.68
C LEU A 46 -11.15 11.23 0.24
N LYS A 47 -12.11 11.06 1.15
CA LYS A 47 -13.54 11.20 0.86
C LYS A 47 -13.90 12.59 0.32
N LYS A 48 -13.30 13.65 0.88
CA LYS A 48 -13.49 15.02 0.38
C LYS A 48 -13.00 15.16 -1.06
N GLN A 49 -11.82 14.60 -1.37
CA GLN A 49 -11.26 14.62 -2.72
C GLN A 49 -12.13 13.83 -3.72
N ILE A 50 -12.56 12.62 -3.35
CA ILE A 50 -13.46 11.78 -4.15
C ILE A 50 -14.76 12.52 -4.48
N ASN A 51 -15.34 13.24 -3.52
CA ASN A 51 -16.57 13.99 -3.73
C ASN A 51 -16.38 15.26 -4.57
N ALA A 52 -15.18 15.82 -4.60
CA ALA A 52 -14.87 17.06 -5.33
C ALA A 52 -14.53 16.82 -6.81
N ASP A 53 -14.12 15.59 -7.18
CA ASP A 53 -13.64 15.29 -8.52
C ASP A 53 -14.38 14.06 -9.10
N PRO A 54 -15.10 14.22 -10.23
CA PRO A 54 -15.83 13.14 -10.88
C PRO A 54 -14.96 11.91 -11.23
N TYR A 55 -13.72 12.14 -11.64
CA TYR A 55 -12.79 11.05 -11.99
C TYR A 55 -12.42 10.20 -10.76
N TRP A 56 -12.10 10.84 -9.64
CA TRP A 56 -11.86 10.12 -8.38
C TRP A 56 -13.10 9.41 -7.87
N LYS A 57 -14.29 9.99 -8.10
CA LYS A 57 -15.56 9.35 -7.75
C LYS A 57 -15.81 8.08 -8.56
N GLU A 58 -15.51 8.11 -9.86
CA GLU A 58 -15.61 6.95 -10.74
C GLU A 58 -14.67 5.82 -10.27
N ILE A 59 -13.38 6.11 -10.06
CA ILE A 59 -12.40 5.14 -9.54
C ILE A 59 -12.88 4.53 -8.22
N HIS A 60 -13.36 5.36 -7.30
CA HIS A 60 -13.87 4.89 -6.00
C HIS A 60 -15.05 3.93 -6.19
N THR A 61 -15.97 4.25 -7.08
CA THR A 61 -17.15 3.41 -7.37
C THR A 61 -16.73 2.06 -7.93
N GLU A 62 -15.81 2.04 -8.90
CA GLU A 62 -15.29 0.81 -9.50
C GLU A 62 -14.55 -0.06 -8.47
N LEU A 63 -13.75 0.53 -7.58
CA LEU A 63 -13.09 -0.20 -6.51
C LEU A 63 -14.09 -0.86 -5.53
N LEU A 64 -15.20 -0.19 -5.21
CA LEU A 64 -16.24 -0.78 -4.36
C LEU A 64 -17.01 -1.91 -5.07
N LEU A 65 -17.32 -1.73 -6.35
CA LEU A 65 -17.96 -2.79 -7.15
C LEU A 65 -17.07 -4.02 -7.27
N GLU A 66 -15.77 -3.80 -7.49
CA GLU A 66 -14.81 -4.91 -7.54
C GLU A 66 -14.66 -5.61 -6.17
N ALA A 67 -14.64 -4.86 -5.07
CA ALA A 67 -14.61 -5.43 -3.73
C ALA A 67 -15.87 -6.26 -3.44
N ASP A 68 -17.05 -5.81 -3.85
CA ASP A 68 -18.29 -6.57 -3.74
C ASP A 68 -18.22 -7.86 -4.57
N ARG A 69 -17.71 -7.77 -5.80
CA ARG A 69 -17.50 -8.95 -6.65
C ARG A 69 -16.55 -9.96 -5.99
N ILE A 70 -15.46 -9.50 -5.39
CA ILE A 70 -14.49 -10.38 -4.70
C ILE A 70 -15.15 -11.11 -3.52
N VAL A 71 -16.05 -10.45 -2.79
CA VAL A 71 -16.78 -11.09 -1.67
C VAL A 71 -17.55 -12.32 -2.13
N GLU A 72 -18.13 -12.31 -3.33
CA GLU A 72 -18.91 -13.42 -3.88
C GLU A 72 -18.07 -14.52 -4.56
N LEU A 73 -16.81 -14.22 -4.92
CA LEU A 73 -15.93 -15.21 -5.56
C LEU A 73 -15.45 -16.27 -4.56
N PRO A 74 -15.03 -17.46 -5.01
CA PRO A 74 -14.27 -18.38 -4.16
C PRO A 74 -12.94 -17.76 -3.75
N VAL A 75 -12.44 -18.14 -2.57
CA VAL A 75 -11.10 -17.77 -2.10
C VAL A 75 -10.04 -18.22 -3.10
N ASN A 76 -9.02 -17.38 -3.32
CA ASN A 76 -8.01 -17.65 -4.31
C ASN A 76 -7.22 -18.92 -3.96
N GLN A 77 -7.02 -19.78 -4.94
CA GLN A 77 -6.40 -21.09 -4.78
C GLN A 77 -4.97 -21.10 -5.31
N ARG A 78 -4.14 -21.98 -4.74
CA ARG A 78 -2.77 -22.21 -5.21
C ARG A 78 -2.77 -22.98 -6.52
N ILE A 79 -2.89 -22.30 -7.64
CA ILE A 79 -2.83 -22.88 -8.98
C ILE A 79 -1.49 -22.52 -9.62
N LYS A 80 -0.65 -23.52 -9.89
CA LYS A 80 0.63 -23.30 -10.58
C LYS A 80 0.46 -23.39 -12.11
N ILE A 81 1.08 -22.48 -12.83
CA ILE A 81 1.32 -22.59 -14.28
C ILE A 81 2.79 -22.92 -14.46
N GLY A 82 3.09 -24.20 -14.70
CA GLY A 82 4.44 -24.72 -14.66
C GLY A 82 5.07 -24.58 -13.26
N LYS A 83 6.23 -23.89 -13.17
CA LYS A 83 6.90 -23.60 -11.90
C LYS A 83 6.50 -22.27 -11.25
N ARG A 84 5.60 -21.49 -11.89
CA ARG A 84 5.32 -20.11 -11.52
C ARG A 84 4.01 -19.99 -10.75
N LEU A 85 4.03 -19.17 -9.70
CA LEU A 85 2.87 -18.81 -8.88
C LEU A 85 2.53 -17.31 -8.96
N LEU A 86 3.23 -16.57 -9.82
CA LEU A 86 3.19 -15.11 -9.86
C LEU A 86 1.78 -14.53 -10.06
N HIS A 87 0.97 -15.15 -10.93
CA HIS A 87 -0.40 -14.68 -11.19
C HIS A 87 -1.29 -14.81 -9.95
N VAL A 88 -1.15 -15.91 -9.18
CA VAL A 88 -1.89 -16.13 -7.93
C VAL A 88 -1.46 -15.10 -6.88
N SER A 89 -0.14 -14.86 -6.76
CA SER A 89 0.38 -13.86 -5.81
C SER A 89 -0.11 -12.45 -6.12
N ARG A 90 -0.13 -12.07 -7.39
CA ARG A 90 -0.65 -10.77 -7.83
C ARG A 90 -2.15 -10.64 -7.57
N GLU A 91 -2.90 -11.69 -7.84
CA GLU A 91 -4.35 -11.71 -7.60
C GLU A 91 -4.66 -11.63 -6.09
N ASN A 92 -3.93 -12.36 -5.25
CA ASN A 92 -4.07 -12.24 -3.79
C ASN A 92 -3.80 -10.83 -3.31
N LEU A 93 -2.70 -10.23 -3.78
CA LEU A 93 -2.35 -8.86 -3.41
C LEU A 93 -3.45 -7.88 -3.82
N ARG A 94 -3.93 -7.96 -5.06
CA ARG A 94 -5.01 -7.12 -5.58
C ARG A 94 -6.27 -7.26 -4.71
N ARG A 95 -6.74 -8.49 -4.45
CA ARG A 95 -7.94 -8.74 -3.65
C ARG A 95 -7.83 -8.16 -2.24
N VAL A 96 -6.69 -8.39 -1.58
CA VAL A 96 -6.48 -7.86 -0.22
C VAL A 96 -6.45 -6.33 -0.22
N PHE A 97 -5.85 -5.68 -1.23
CA PHE A 97 -5.85 -4.22 -1.33
C PHE A 97 -7.25 -3.65 -1.57
N ASP A 98 -7.99 -4.20 -2.54
CA ASP A 98 -9.35 -3.73 -2.88
C ASP A 98 -10.30 -3.89 -1.69
N LEU A 99 -10.28 -5.04 -1.03
CA LEU A 99 -11.08 -5.31 0.17
C LEU A 99 -10.68 -4.41 1.36
N SER A 100 -9.38 -4.19 1.58
CA SER A 100 -8.89 -3.33 2.65
C SER A 100 -9.28 -1.87 2.42
N TYR A 101 -9.18 -1.40 1.17
CA TYR A 101 -9.67 -0.08 0.78
C TYR A 101 -11.19 0.04 1.03
N ALA A 102 -11.99 -0.91 0.55
CA ALA A 102 -13.42 -0.91 0.72
C ALA A 102 -13.82 -0.91 2.20
N TYR A 103 -13.15 -1.71 3.03
CA TYR A 103 -13.37 -1.70 4.48
C TYR A 103 -13.08 -0.33 5.10
N ARG A 104 -11.94 0.28 4.79
CA ARG A 104 -11.55 1.59 5.33
C ARG A 104 -12.48 2.72 4.88
N MET A 105 -12.97 2.66 3.66
CA MET A 105 -13.87 3.68 3.12
C MET A 105 -15.31 3.53 3.59
N THR A 106 -15.78 2.30 3.83
CA THR A 106 -17.21 2.03 4.15
C THR A 106 -17.46 1.59 5.60
N GLY A 107 -16.45 0.99 6.26
CA GLY A 107 -16.61 0.36 7.58
C GLY A 107 -17.34 -0.98 7.56
N GLN A 108 -17.72 -1.52 6.39
CA GLN A 108 -18.47 -2.76 6.29
C GLN A 108 -17.59 -3.98 6.57
N LYS A 109 -17.89 -4.72 7.63
CA LYS A 109 -17.10 -5.87 8.11
C LYS A 109 -16.95 -6.99 7.08
N LYS A 110 -17.87 -7.14 6.12
CA LYS A 110 -17.78 -8.17 5.07
C LYS A 110 -16.45 -8.12 4.31
N TYR A 111 -15.94 -6.92 4.04
CA TYR A 111 -14.66 -6.75 3.33
C TYR A 111 -13.46 -7.17 4.17
N ALA A 112 -13.44 -6.82 5.46
CA ALA A 112 -12.36 -7.23 6.37
C ALA A 112 -12.32 -8.74 6.55
N LEU A 113 -13.48 -9.39 6.77
CA LEU A 113 -13.58 -10.84 6.90
C LEU A 113 -13.12 -11.55 5.64
N ARG A 114 -13.49 -11.01 4.47
CA ARG A 114 -13.05 -11.60 3.20
C ARG A 114 -11.55 -11.41 2.98
N ALA A 115 -10.97 -10.25 3.30
CA ALA A 115 -9.53 -10.02 3.22
C ALA A 115 -8.76 -11.00 4.12
N GLU A 116 -9.24 -11.24 5.35
CA GLU A 116 -8.69 -12.23 6.26
C GLU A 116 -8.68 -13.63 5.65
N GLN A 117 -9.78 -14.06 5.03
CA GLN A 117 -9.87 -15.36 4.36
C GLN A 117 -8.85 -15.50 3.21
N GLU A 118 -8.68 -14.47 2.38
CA GLU A 118 -7.68 -14.47 1.32
C GLU A 118 -6.24 -14.56 1.87
N MET A 119 -5.94 -13.83 2.95
CA MET A 119 -4.63 -13.87 3.59
C MET A 119 -4.34 -15.23 4.23
N LEU A 120 -5.30 -15.81 4.94
CA LEU A 120 -5.17 -17.13 5.56
C LEU A 120 -5.00 -18.22 4.51
N ALA A 121 -5.75 -18.16 3.41
CA ALA A 121 -5.60 -19.09 2.30
C ALA A 121 -4.21 -18.99 1.64
N ALA A 122 -3.70 -17.77 1.44
CA ALA A 122 -2.36 -17.55 0.91
C ALA A 122 -1.27 -18.08 1.87
N ALA A 123 -1.44 -17.87 3.17
CA ALA A 123 -0.52 -18.37 4.19
C ALA A 123 -0.51 -19.93 4.27
N ALA A 124 -1.63 -20.56 3.93
CA ALA A 124 -1.74 -22.02 3.89
C ALA A 124 -1.17 -22.65 2.61
N PHE A 125 -0.68 -21.86 1.65
CA PHE A 125 -0.06 -22.39 0.44
C PHE A 125 1.21 -23.16 0.81
N SER A 126 1.22 -24.48 0.61
CA SER A 126 2.37 -25.34 0.82
C SER A 126 2.86 -25.93 -0.50
N ASP A 127 4.16 -26.19 -0.61
CA ASP A 127 4.71 -27.02 -1.66
C ASP A 127 5.11 -28.37 -1.03
N PRO A 128 4.46 -29.48 -1.38
CA PRO A 128 4.79 -30.77 -0.79
C PRO A 128 6.23 -31.23 -1.09
N LYS A 129 6.91 -30.60 -2.06
CA LYS A 129 8.30 -30.89 -2.43
C LYS A 129 9.34 -30.01 -1.72
N VAL A 130 8.91 -28.95 -1.07
CA VAL A 130 9.78 -28.03 -0.32
C VAL A 130 9.14 -27.81 1.05
N PRO A 131 9.46 -28.61 2.05
CA PRO A 131 9.02 -28.32 3.42
C PRO A 131 9.64 -26.99 3.83
N TYR A 132 8.79 -26.02 4.22
CA TYR A 132 9.25 -24.76 4.80
C TYR A 132 10.01 -25.09 6.07
N GLN A 133 11.31 -24.85 6.07
CA GLN A 133 12.10 -24.72 7.29
C GLN A 133 12.08 -23.22 7.64
N PHE A 134 11.34 -22.85 8.67
CA PHE A 134 11.47 -21.58 9.34
C PHE A 134 12.56 -21.69 10.41
#